data_7e4bf505dc9e9e6cd47dbc15e1173ff9
#
_entry.id   7e4bf505dc9e9e6cd47dbc15e1173ff9
#
_cell.length_a   1.000
_cell.length_b   1.000
_cell.length_c   1.000
_cell.angle_alpha   90.00
_cell.angle_beta   90.00
_cell.angle_gamma   90.00
#
_symmetry.space_group_name_H-M   'P 1'
#
loop_
_entity.id
_entity.type
_entity.pdbx_description
1 polymer ?
#
loop_
_entity_poly.entity_id
_entity_poly.type
_entity_poly.pdbx_seq_one_letter_code
_entity_poly.pdbx_strand_id
1 'polypeptide(L)' 'MAPEGRKILPHLTVLENLKLGAFSRNDPEGIDRDLAWVYELFPRLKERAWQKGGTLSGGEQQMLAVGRALMGSP' A
#
# COMPACT_ATOMS: atom_id res chain seq x y z
N MET A 1 17.82 9.78 3.00
CA MET A 1 17.06 9.82 2.63
C MET A 1 16.54 8.81 2.08
N ALA A 2 16.45 8.06 2.03
CA ALA A 2 16.07 7.15 1.49
C ALA A 2 14.86 6.81 1.34
N PRO A 3 14.37 7.13 0.66
CA PRO A 3 13.10 6.98 0.43
C PRO A 3 12.69 5.74 -0.21
N GLU A 4 13.39 4.73 -0.15
CA GLU A 4 12.92 3.56 -0.77
C GLU A 4 11.57 3.17 -0.25
N GLY A 5 11.28 3.38 0.97
CA GLY A 5 10.01 3.00 1.52
C GLY A 5 8.86 3.80 1.02
N ARG A 6 9.14 4.92 0.34
CA ARG A 6 8.11 5.72 -0.16
C ARG A 6 7.88 5.52 -1.61
N LYS A 7 8.67 4.73 -2.30
CA LYS A 7 8.44 4.54 -3.69
C LYS A 7 7.44 3.47 -3.90
N ILE A 8 6.46 3.70 -4.74
CA ILE A 8 5.54 2.66 -5.15
C ILE A 8 6.08 1.99 -6.39
N LEU A 9 5.53 0.83 -6.69
CA LEU A 9 5.89 0.10 -7.90
C LEU A 9 4.78 0.33 -8.92
N PRO A 10 5.02 1.14 -9.92
CA PRO A 10 3.92 1.59 -10.77
C PRO A 10 3.31 0.50 -11.65
N HIS A 11 4.05 -0.56 -11.90
CA HIS A 11 3.51 -1.64 -12.73
C HIS A 11 2.74 -2.68 -11.93
N LEU A 12 2.66 -2.52 -10.61
CA LEU A 12 1.86 -3.39 -9.77
C LEU A 12 0.59 -2.66 -9.35
N THR A 13 -0.44 -3.43 -9.01
CA THR A 13 -1.68 -2.81 -8.56
C THR A 13 -1.51 -2.21 -7.17
N VAL A 14 -2.50 -1.45 -6.76
CA VAL A 14 -2.54 -0.88 -5.42
C VAL A 14 -2.43 -2.00 -4.38
N LEU A 15 -3.24 -3.04 -4.54
CA LEU A 15 -3.22 -4.14 -3.59
C LEU A 15 -1.86 -4.83 -3.56
N GLU A 16 -1.26 -5.04 -4.71
CA GLU A 16 0.05 -5.68 -4.76
C GLU A 16 1.11 -4.83 -4.08
N ASN A 17 1.05 -3.51 -4.27
CA ASN A 17 1.97 -2.62 -3.59
C ASN A 17 1.83 -2.73 -2.08
N LEU A 18 0.60 -2.75 -1.60
CA LEU A 18 0.36 -2.84 -0.16
C LEU A 18 0.86 -4.17 0.39
N LYS A 19 0.61 -5.24 -0.31
CA LYS A 19 1.08 -6.54 0.14
C LYS A 19 2.59 -6.63 0.18
N LEU A 20 3.25 -5.98 -0.77
CA LEU A 20 4.70 -5.96 -0.73
C LEU A 20 5.23 -5.22 0.49
N GLY A 21 4.50 -4.24 0.97
CA GLY A 21 4.89 -3.54 2.19
C GLY A 21 4.94 -4.48 3.38
N ALA A 22 4.16 -5.56 3.34
CA ALA A 22 4.13 -6.54 4.42
C ALA A 22 4.94 -7.79 4.10
N PHE A 23 5.82 -7.71 3.11
CA PHE A 23 6.50 -8.88 2.58
C PHE A 23 7.29 -9.65 3.65
N SER A 24 7.91 -8.94 4.57
CA SER A 24 8.74 -9.59 5.56
C SER A 24 7.96 -10.04 6.80
N ARG A 25 6.66 -9.85 6.82
CA ARG A 25 5.86 -10.25 7.97
C ARG A 25 5.43 -11.70 7.84
N ASN A 26 5.22 -12.32 9.00
CA ASN A 26 4.79 -13.69 9.04
C ASN A 26 3.45 -13.87 9.70
N ASP A 27 2.66 -12.84 9.79
CA ASP A 27 1.38 -12.90 10.48
C ASP A 27 0.23 -12.59 9.53
N PRO A 28 -0.25 -13.57 8.79
CA PRO A 28 -1.30 -13.30 7.78
C PRO A 28 -2.53 -12.62 8.35
N GLU A 29 -2.91 -12.94 9.58
CA GLU A 29 -4.06 -12.29 10.18
C GLU A 29 -3.78 -10.82 10.43
N GLY A 30 -2.59 -10.50 10.89
CA GLY A 30 -2.21 -9.11 11.09
C GLY A 30 -2.11 -8.35 9.80
N ILE A 31 -1.63 -9.01 8.74
CA ILE A 31 -1.56 -8.39 7.43
C ILE A 31 -2.97 -8.04 6.94
N ASP A 32 -3.91 -8.96 7.07
CA ASP A 32 -5.28 -8.69 6.64
C ASP A 32 -5.91 -7.57 7.46
N ARG A 33 -5.64 -7.54 8.74
CA ARG A 33 -6.17 -6.50 9.62
C ARG A 33 -5.60 -5.15 9.24
N ASP A 34 -4.30 -5.10 8.97
CA ASP A 34 -3.68 -3.84 8.63
C ASP A 34 -4.12 -3.37 7.24
N LEU A 35 -4.36 -4.30 6.33
CA LEU A 35 -4.87 -3.94 5.02
C LEU A 35 -6.25 -3.28 5.16
N ALA A 36 -7.11 -3.85 5.99
CA ALA A 36 -8.43 -3.25 6.22
C ALA A 36 -8.28 -1.86 6.84
N TRP A 37 -7.34 -1.70 7.75
CA TRP A 37 -7.08 -0.43 8.38
C TRP A 37 -6.61 0.62 7.38
N VAL A 38 -5.69 0.24 6.50
CA VAL A 38 -5.21 1.15 5.47
C VAL A 38 -6.36 1.56 4.56
N TYR A 39 -7.23 0.64 4.21
CA TYR A 39 -8.38 0.96 3.37
C TYR A 39 -9.37 1.88 4.10
N GLU A 40 -9.45 1.78 5.42
CA GLU A 40 -10.28 2.71 6.17
C GLU A 40 -9.67 4.10 6.19
N LEU A 41 -8.34 4.17 6.31
CA LEU A 41 -7.68 5.46 6.30
C LEU A 41 -7.73 6.11 4.92
N PHE A 42 -7.64 5.30 3.89
CA PHE A 42 -7.59 5.79 2.53
C PHE A 42 -8.60 5.05 1.67
N PRO A 43 -9.88 5.39 1.76
CA PRO A 43 -10.89 4.66 0.99
C PRO A 43 -10.65 4.64 -0.51
N ARG A 44 -9.95 5.68 -1.03
CA ARG A 44 -9.62 5.68 -2.44
C ARG A 44 -8.77 4.51 -2.83
N LEU A 45 -7.88 4.06 -1.95
CA LEU A 45 -7.04 2.90 -2.26
C LEU A 45 -7.88 1.65 -2.39
N LYS A 46 -8.92 1.53 -1.57
CA LYS A 46 -9.81 0.38 -1.68
C LYS A 46 -10.55 0.39 -3.01
N GLU A 47 -11.03 1.56 -3.40
CA GLU A 47 -11.74 1.68 -4.66
C GLU A 47 -10.86 1.36 -5.85
N ARG A 48 -9.56 1.59 -5.71
CA ARG A 48 -8.64 1.40 -6.80
C ARG A 48 -7.69 0.24 -6.58
N ALA A 49 -8.08 -0.70 -5.73
CA ALA A 49 -7.19 -1.80 -5.35
C ALA A 49 -6.67 -2.56 -6.54
N TRP A 50 -7.46 -2.65 -7.60
CA TRP A 50 -7.11 -3.39 -8.80
C TRP A 50 -6.32 -2.56 -9.82
N GLN A 51 -6.19 -1.25 -9.59
CA GLN A 51 -5.61 -0.37 -10.58
C GLN A 51 -4.09 -0.31 -10.39
N LYS A 52 -3.37 -0.20 -11.51
CA LYS A 52 -1.93 -0.09 -11.42
C LYS A 52 -1.53 1.21 -10.74
N GLY A 53 -0.55 1.12 -9.85
CA GLY A 53 -0.14 2.30 -9.09
C GLY A 53 0.29 3.46 -9.94
N GLY A 54 0.94 3.18 -11.07
CA GLY A 54 1.42 4.25 -11.94
C GLY A 54 0.32 5.05 -12.61
N THR A 55 -0.91 4.55 -12.61
CA THR A 55 -2.02 5.26 -13.24
C THR A 55 -2.82 6.09 -12.23
N LEU A 56 -2.40 6.09 -10.98
CA LEU A 56 -3.08 6.89 -9.95
C LEU A 56 -2.66 8.35 -10.06
N SER A 57 -3.50 9.23 -9.52
CA SER A 57 -3.11 10.63 -9.43
C SER A 57 -1.93 10.77 -8.46
N GLY A 58 -1.26 11.92 -8.48
CA GLY A 58 -0.14 12.14 -7.60
C GLY A 58 -0.51 11.99 -6.14
N GLY A 59 -1.66 12.55 -5.75
CA GLY A 59 -2.09 12.43 -4.37
C GLY A 59 -2.40 11.00 -3.98
N GLU A 60 -3.00 10.24 -4.90
CA GLU A 60 -3.27 8.83 -4.62
C GLU A 60 -2.01 8.01 -4.55
N GLN A 61 -1.00 8.35 -5.34
CA GLN A 61 0.27 7.66 -5.23
C GLN A 61 0.93 7.92 -3.89
N GLN A 62 0.78 9.12 -3.35
CA GLN A 62 1.30 9.40 -2.03
C GLN A 62 0.55 8.61 -0.97
N MET A 63 -0.77 8.50 -1.09
CA MET A 63 -1.55 7.67 -0.18
C MET A 63 -1.07 6.23 -0.23
N LEU A 64 -0.79 5.74 -1.42
CA LEU A 64 -0.33 4.37 -1.57
C LEU A 64 1.03 4.18 -0.92
N ALA A 65 1.92 5.15 -1.07
CA ALA A 65 3.23 5.06 -0.45
C ALA A 65 3.13 5.01 1.07
N VAL A 66 2.27 5.85 1.63
CA VAL A 66 2.05 5.84 3.07
C VAL A 66 1.43 4.52 3.52
N GLY A 67 0.42 4.05 2.78
CA GLY A 67 -0.23 2.80 3.12
C GLY A 67 0.74 1.64 3.08
N ARG A 68 1.61 1.61 2.09
CA ARG A 68 2.60 0.56 1.99
C ARG A 68 3.54 0.57 3.19
N ALA A 69 3.95 1.77 3.64
CA ALA A 69 4.80 1.88 4.80
C ALA A 69 4.09 1.40 6.06
N LEU A 70 2.79 1.71 6.17
CA LEU A 70 2.01 1.25 7.33
C LEU A 70 1.89 -0.27 7.35
N MET A 71 1.81 -0.89 6.18
CA MET A 71 1.72 -2.35 6.12
C MET A 71 2.97 -3.02 6.66
N GLY A 72 4.10 -2.38 6.53
CA GLY A 72 5.34 -2.94 7.02
C GLY A 72 5.68 -2.55 8.44
N SER A 73 4.85 -1.74 9.07
CA SER A 73 5.18 -1.24 10.35
C SER A 73 5.09 -2.29 11.39
N PRO A 74 5.97 -2.39 12.25
CA PRO A 74 5.91 -3.34 13.34
C PRO A 74 4.89 -2.96 14.36
#